data_feeb8ea29a93567352b64c84f3e396b8
#
_entry.id   feeb8ea29a93567352b64c84f3e396b8
#
_cell.length_a   1.000
_cell.length_b   1.000
_cell.length_c   1.000
_cell.angle_alpha   90.00
_cell.angle_beta   90.00
_cell.angle_gamma   90.00
#
_symmetry.space_group_name_H-M   'P 1'
#
loop_
_entity.id
_entity.type
_entity.pdbx_description
1 polymer ?
#
loop_
_entity_poly.entity_id
_entity_poly.type
_entity_poly.pdbx_seq_one_letter_code
_entity_poly.pdbx_strand_id
1 'polypeptide(L)'
;IFKEVITPAQADKWLYFLAPVIIIMPAMAAWAVIPFAPGVVLADINAGLLFVMAITSVGVYGVIIAGWASNSKYAFLGAMRASAQMVSYELAIGFAMVVVLMVSGSLNMTDIVMGQSQGRFADMGLNFLSWNWLPLLPIFVVYFISGLAETNRHPFDVVEGESEIVAGHMIEYSGMAFAMFFLAEYANMWLVSVLAVTMFLGGWTAPVSF
;
A
#
# COMPACT_ATOMS: atom_id res chain seq x y z
N ILE A 1 -11.59 -11.42 -18.30
CA ILE A 1 -12.38 -12.31 -17.43
C ILE A 1 -12.69 -13.63 -18.13
N PHE A 2 -13.09 -13.61 -19.41
CA PHE A 2 -13.44 -14.80 -20.19
C PHE A 2 -12.27 -15.48 -20.89
N LYS A 3 -11.04 -15.03 -20.64
CA LYS A 3 -9.84 -15.64 -21.22
C LYS A 3 -9.53 -16.95 -20.50
N GLU A 4 -9.08 -17.94 -21.26
CA GLU A 4 -8.69 -19.24 -20.72
C GLU A 4 -7.56 -19.12 -19.69
N VAL A 5 -7.68 -19.79 -18.56
CA VAL A 5 -6.64 -19.83 -17.54
C VAL A 5 -5.68 -20.96 -17.90
N ILE A 6 -4.52 -20.59 -18.41
CA ILE A 6 -3.47 -21.54 -18.78
C ILE A 6 -2.53 -21.67 -17.57
N THR A 7 -2.36 -22.91 -17.09
CA THR A 7 -1.39 -23.23 -16.05
C THR A 7 -0.18 -23.89 -16.67
N PRO A 8 1.06 -23.46 -16.38
CA PRO A 8 2.26 -24.11 -16.85
C PRO A 8 2.30 -25.58 -16.41
N ALA A 9 2.74 -26.47 -17.27
CA ALA A 9 2.73 -27.91 -17.01
C ALA A 9 3.58 -28.33 -15.78
N GLN A 10 4.61 -27.54 -15.47
CA GLN A 10 5.54 -27.77 -14.36
C GLN A 10 5.27 -26.90 -13.14
N ALA A 11 4.18 -26.11 -13.14
CA ALA A 11 3.80 -25.26 -12.01
C ALA A 11 3.16 -26.05 -10.90
N ASP A 12 3.43 -25.65 -9.65
CA ASP A 12 2.66 -26.13 -8.48
C ASP A 12 1.29 -25.45 -8.50
N LYS A 13 0.26 -26.21 -8.87
CA LYS A 13 -1.10 -25.69 -9.06
C LYS A 13 -1.69 -25.07 -7.80
N TRP A 14 -1.42 -25.61 -6.61
CA TRP A 14 -1.95 -25.08 -5.36
C TRP A 14 -1.36 -23.72 -5.04
N LEU A 15 -0.04 -23.58 -5.09
CA LEU A 15 0.64 -22.32 -4.82
C LEU A 15 0.36 -21.30 -5.94
N TYR A 16 0.21 -21.77 -7.18
CA TYR A 16 -0.10 -20.92 -8.33
C TYR A 16 -1.45 -20.19 -8.17
N PHE A 17 -2.50 -20.87 -7.71
CA PHE A 17 -3.80 -20.25 -7.46
C PHE A 17 -3.88 -19.52 -6.11
N LEU A 18 -3.05 -19.90 -5.14
CA LEU A 18 -3.00 -19.25 -3.84
C LEU A 18 -2.34 -17.86 -3.91
N ALA A 19 -1.34 -17.68 -4.76
CA ALA A 19 -0.58 -16.43 -4.84
C ALA A 19 -1.45 -15.18 -5.12
N PRO A 20 -2.34 -15.14 -6.13
CA PRO A 20 -3.23 -14.01 -6.36
C PRO A 20 -4.15 -13.71 -5.17
N VAL A 21 -4.59 -14.75 -4.45
CA VAL A 21 -5.43 -14.59 -3.26
C VAL A 21 -4.67 -13.92 -2.11
N ILE A 22 -3.40 -14.34 -1.90
CA ILE A 22 -2.54 -13.75 -0.86
C ILE A 22 -2.22 -12.30 -1.15
N ILE A 23 -2.23 -11.85 -2.40
CA ILE A 23 -1.98 -10.45 -2.75
C ILE A 23 -3.24 -9.61 -2.60
N ILE A 24 -4.38 -10.08 -3.12
CA ILE A 24 -5.62 -9.27 -3.12
C ILE A 24 -6.28 -9.21 -1.74
N MET A 25 -6.23 -10.29 -0.95
CA MET A 25 -6.87 -10.34 0.35
C MET A 25 -6.34 -9.26 1.32
N PRO A 26 -5.01 -9.11 1.51
CA PRO A 26 -4.45 -8.04 2.33
C PRO A 26 -4.80 -6.64 1.83
N ALA A 27 -4.72 -6.43 0.52
CA ALA A 27 -5.06 -5.15 -0.10
C ALA A 27 -6.50 -4.73 0.21
N MET A 28 -7.45 -5.66 0.18
CA MET A 28 -8.85 -5.40 0.54
C MET A 28 -9.05 -5.27 2.05
N ALA A 29 -8.38 -6.11 2.86
CA ALA A 29 -8.54 -6.10 4.31
C ALA A 29 -8.00 -4.81 4.96
N ALA A 30 -6.99 -4.18 4.39
CA ALA A 30 -6.45 -2.91 4.87
C ALA A 30 -7.50 -1.78 4.88
N TRP A 31 -8.48 -1.81 3.98
CA TRP A 31 -9.56 -0.83 3.92
C TRP A 31 -10.51 -0.88 5.11
N ALA A 32 -10.54 -1.98 5.86
CA ALA A 32 -11.44 -2.15 7.00
C ALA A 32 -11.17 -1.17 8.15
N VAL A 33 -9.92 -0.72 8.30
CA VAL A 33 -9.51 0.18 9.40
C VAL A 33 -9.32 1.63 8.98
N ILE A 34 -9.49 1.94 7.69
CA ILE A 34 -9.36 3.31 7.18
C ILE A 34 -10.65 4.08 7.44
N PRO A 35 -10.58 5.19 8.20
CA PRO A 35 -11.73 6.04 8.42
C PRO A 35 -11.96 6.97 7.21
N PHE A 36 -13.19 7.00 6.70
CA PHE A 36 -13.61 7.90 5.61
C PHE A 36 -14.25 9.18 6.12
N ALA A 37 -14.83 9.13 7.31
CA ALA A 37 -15.44 10.26 8.00
C ALA A 37 -15.53 9.97 9.50
N PRO A 38 -15.86 10.94 10.37
CA PRO A 38 -16.09 10.70 11.79
C PRO A 38 -17.15 9.61 11.99
N GLY A 39 -16.77 8.49 12.62
CA GLY A 39 -17.65 7.36 12.86
C GLY A 39 -17.96 6.48 11.63
N VAL A 40 -17.37 6.74 10.47
CA VAL A 40 -17.51 5.92 9.26
C VAL A 40 -16.22 5.14 9.03
N VAL A 41 -16.09 4.07 9.78
CA VAL A 41 -15.00 3.09 9.70
C VAL A 41 -15.58 1.70 9.97
N LEU A 42 -15.13 0.67 9.24
CA LEU A 42 -15.61 -0.70 9.44
C LEU A 42 -15.14 -1.29 10.77
N ALA A 43 -13.89 -1.04 11.13
CA ALA A 43 -13.26 -1.52 12.36
C ALA A 43 -12.42 -0.40 12.97
N ASP A 44 -12.97 0.27 13.98
CA ASP A 44 -12.23 1.29 14.74
C ASP A 44 -11.41 0.61 15.84
N ILE A 45 -10.15 0.37 15.54
CA ILE A 45 -9.22 -0.28 16.45
C ILE A 45 -8.07 0.67 16.84
N ASN A 46 -7.68 0.62 18.12
CA ASN A 46 -6.59 1.47 18.63
C ASN A 46 -5.19 1.10 18.10
N ALA A 47 -5.11 0.18 17.16
CA ALA A 47 -3.90 -0.23 16.48
C ALA A 47 -4.07 -0.23 14.95
N GLY A 48 -4.97 0.63 14.43
CA GLY A 48 -5.35 0.64 13.02
C GLY A 48 -4.17 0.77 12.07
N LEU A 49 -3.25 1.68 12.37
CA LEU A 49 -2.06 1.86 11.53
C LEU A 49 -1.11 0.65 11.55
N LEU A 50 -0.91 0.03 12.72
CA LEU A 50 -0.10 -1.19 12.82
C LEU A 50 -0.75 -2.35 12.08
N PHE A 51 -2.08 -2.44 12.12
CA PHE A 51 -2.83 -3.44 11.35
C PHE A 51 -2.61 -3.27 9.85
N VAL A 52 -2.71 -2.04 9.32
CA VAL A 52 -2.46 -1.77 7.89
C VAL A 52 -1.06 -2.23 7.51
N MET A 53 -0.04 -1.82 8.27
CA MET A 53 1.34 -2.19 7.98
C MET A 53 1.57 -3.70 8.04
N ALA A 54 1.01 -4.37 9.05
CA ALA A 54 1.15 -5.81 9.18
C ALA A 54 0.48 -6.56 8.02
N ILE A 55 -0.68 -6.09 7.56
CA ILE A 55 -1.42 -6.79 6.53
C ILE A 55 -0.85 -6.52 5.13
N THR A 56 -0.34 -5.32 4.85
CA THR A 56 0.33 -5.02 3.58
C THR A 56 1.59 -5.86 3.40
N SER A 57 2.37 -6.07 4.46
CA SER A 57 3.56 -6.94 4.45
C SER A 57 3.26 -8.37 4.01
N VAL A 58 2.05 -8.87 4.24
CA VAL A 58 1.63 -10.21 3.78
C VAL A 58 1.55 -10.27 2.25
N GLY A 59 1.23 -9.16 1.58
CA GLY A 59 1.15 -9.08 0.12
C GLY A 59 2.47 -9.44 -0.58
N VAL A 60 3.62 -9.12 0.03
CA VAL A 60 4.94 -9.44 -0.51
C VAL A 60 5.16 -10.95 -0.66
N TYR A 61 4.66 -11.74 0.29
CA TYR A 61 4.74 -13.20 0.18
C TYR A 61 3.97 -13.74 -1.02
N GLY A 62 2.86 -13.10 -1.39
CA GLY A 62 2.11 -13.46 -2.59
C GLY A 62 2.93 -13.29 -3.87
N VAL A 63 3.73 -12.22 -3.97
CA VAL A 63 4.65 -11.98 -5.09
C VAL A 63 5.74 -13.06 -5.15
N ILE A 64 6.35 -13.40 -4.01
CA ILE A 64 7.39 -14.43 -3.94
C ILE A 64 6.81 -15.80 -4.33
N ILE A 65 5.64 -16.16 -3.80
CA ILE A 65 4.96 -17.42 -4.09
C ILE A 65 4.58 -17.49 -5.58
N ALA A 66 4.12 -16.38 -6.17
CA ALA A 66 3.78 -16.33 -7.60
C ALA A 66 4.97 -16.69 -8.49
N GLY A 67 6.13 -16.08 -8.23
CA GLY A 67 7.34 -16.38 -8.96
C GLY A 67 7.86 -17.81 -8.75
N TRP A 68 7.78 -18.30 -7.52
CA TRP A 68 8.20 -19.65 -7.17
C TRP A 68 7.29 -20.72 -7.81
N ALA A 69 5.97 -20.57 -7.68
CA ALA A 69 4.99 -21.53 -8.17
C ALA A 69 4.97 -21.66 -9.69
N SER A 70 5.35 -20.60 -10.41
CA SER A 70 5.41 -20.59 -11.86
C SER A 70 6.51 -21.49 -12.42
N ASN A 71 7.49 -21.90 -11.62
CA ASN A 71 8.66 -22.69 -12.01
C ASN A 71 9.38 -22.18 -13.27
N SER A 72 9.38 -20.87 -13.47
CA SER A 72 10.05 -20.16 -14.56
C SER A 72 11.20 -19.32 -14.01
N LYS A 73 12.36 -19.38 -14.68
CA LYS A 73 13.54 -18.59 -14.25
C LYS A 73 13.27 -17.09 -14.27
N TYR A 74 12.56 -16.62 -15.29
CA TYR A 74 12.24 -15.20 -15.45
C TYR A 74 11.22 -14.75 -14.41
N ALA A 75 10.16 -15.54 -14.16
CA ALA A 75 9.16 -15.24 -13.14
C ALA A 75 9.79 -15.20 -11.75
N PHE A 76 10.67 -16.14 -11.42
CA PHE A 76 11.36 -16.17 -10.14
C PHE A 76 12.31 -14.97 -9.94
N LEU A 77 13.12 -14.63 -10.93
CA LEU A 77 13.99 -13.45 -10.85
C LEU A 77 13.19 -12.15 -10.74
N GLY A 78 12.10 -12.03 -11.50
CA GLY A 78 11.18 -10.90 -11.41
C GLY A 78 10.55 -10.78 -10.02
N ALA A 79 10.07 -11.88 -9.46
CA ALA A 79 9.52 -11.92 -8.10
C ALA A 79 10.54 -11.51 -7.03
N MET A 80 11.78 -11.99 -7.13
CA MET A 80 12.84 -11.62 -6.18
C MET A 80 13.22 -10.14 -6.27
N ARG A 81 13.27 -9.56 -7.47
CA ARG A 81 13.52 -8.12 -7.63
C ARG A 81 12.36 -7.29 -7.08
N ALA A 82 11.12 -7.66 -7.42
CA ALA A 82 9.91 -7.01 -6.93
C ALA A 82 9.83 -7.04 -5.40
N SER A 83 10.01 -8.20 -4.80
CA SER A 83 9.93 -8.36 -3.35
C SER A 83 11.04 -7.60 -2.62
N ALA A 84 12.26 -7.58 -3.15
CA ALA A 84 13.34 -6.79 -2.57
C ALA A 84 13.04 -5.29 -2.59
N GLN A 85 12.47 -4.78 -3.69
CA GLN A 85 12.04 -3.39 -3.79
C GLN A 85 10.91 -3.10 -2.79
N MET A 86 9.84 -3.90 -2.80
CA MET A 86 8.69 -3.70 -1.91
C MET A 86 9.11 -3.69 -0.43
N VAL A 87 9.88 -4.68 0.03
CA VAL A 87 10.34 -4.73 1.42
C VAL A 87 11.21 -3.53 1.80
N SER A 88 12.11 -3.09 0.91
CA SER A 88 12.98 -1.95 1.19
C SER A 88 12.19 -0.65 1.37
N TYR A 89 11.21 -0.40 0.51
CA TYR A 89 10.40 0.82 0.59
C TYR A 89 9.29 0.74 1.64
N GLU A 90 8.78 -0.45 1.94
CA GLU A 90 7.87 -0.69 3.06
C GLU A 90 8.49 -0.31 4.41
N LEU A 91 9.77 -0.61 4.62
CA LEU A 91 10.51 -0.15 5.80
C LEU A 91 10.57 1.38 5.86
N ALA A 92 10.82 2.06 4.74
CA ALA A 92 10.86 3.52 4.70
C ALA A 92 9.49 4.14 5.00
N ILE A 93 8.41 3.58 4.45
CA ILE A 93 7.03 3.97 4.77
C ILE A 93 6.74 3.73 6.25
N GLY A 94 7.16 2.58 6.78
CA GLY A 94 7.01 2.24 8.19
C GLY A 94 7.63 3.26 9.11
N PHE A 95 8.87 3.67 8.85
CA PHE A 95 9.52 4.72 9.63
C PHE A 95 8.83 6.07 9.49
N ALA A 96 8.39 6.44 8.30
CA ALA A 96 7.63 7.67 8.09
C ALA A 96 6.33 7.68 8.92
N MET A 97 5.62 6.55 8.97
CA MET A 97 4.41 6.39 9.76
C MET A 97 4.68 6.43 11.27
N VAL A 98 5.77 5.82 11.74
CA VAL A 98 6.17 5.90 13.15
C VAL A 98 6.41 7.36 13.58
N VAL A 99 7.01 8.18 12.73
CA VAL A 99 7.18 9.61 13.05
C VAL A 99 5.84 10.32 13.19
N VAL A 100 4.86 10.02 12.34
CA VAL A 100 3.50 10.57 12.46
C VAL A 100 2.84 10.12 13.78
N LEU A 101 3.01 8.83 14.17
CA LEU A 101 2.52 8.32 15.45
C LEU A 101 3.15 9.03 16.65
N MET A 102 4.43 9.33 16.61
CA MET A 102 5.13 10.05 17.67
C MET A 102 4.60 11.48 17.83
N VAL A 103 4.23 12.13 16.74
CA VAL A 103 3.67 13.50 16.75
C VAL A 103 2.22 13.49 17.19
N SER A 104 1.41 12.56 16.71
CA SER A 104 -0.02 12.48 17.04
C SER A 104 -0.30 11.87 18.42
N GLY A 105 0.62 11.04 18.93
CA GLY A 105 0.47 10.37 20.23
C GLY A 105 -0.63 9.29 20.28
N SER A 106 -1.21 8.90 19.15
CA SER A 106 -2.25 7.87 19.04
C SER A 106 -1.94 6.88 17.92
N LEU A 107 -2.35 5.62 18.12
CA LEU A 107 -2.31 4.55 17.10
C LEU A 107 -3.64 4.42 16.36
N ASN A 108 -4.69 5.11 16.81
CA ASN A 108 -5.99 5.13 16.18
C ASN A 108 -5.98 6.14 15.02
N MET A 109 -6.39 5.70 13.84
CA MET A 109 -6.37 6.53 12.63
C MET A 109 -7.36 7.70 12.71
N THR A 110 -8.50 7.52 13.37
CA THR A 110 -9.48 8.59 13.57
C THR A 110 -8.92 9.69 14.46
N ASP A 111 -8.25 9.32 15.55
CA ASP A 111 -7.61 10.28 16.46
C ASP A 111 -6.49 11.06 15.77
N ILE A 112 -5.70 10.40 14.92
CA ILE A 112 -4.64 11.06 14.16
C ILE A 112 -5.22 12.15 13.26
N VAL A 113 -6.33 11.89 12.56
CA VAL A 113 -6.99 12.88 11.71
C VAL A 113 -7.57 14.02 12.55
N MET A 114 -8.26 13.69 13.65
CA MET A 114 -8.85 14.71 14.53
C MET A 114 -7.78 15.57 15.23
N GLY A 115 -6.64 14.98 15.56
CA GLY A 115 -5.49 15.72 16.13
C GLY A 115 -4.92 16.78 15.18
N GLN A 116 -5.00 16.57 13.86
CA GLN A 116 -4.54 17.54 12.88
C GLN A 116 -5.41 18.80 12.76
N SER A 117 -6.65 18.74 13.24
CA SER A 117 -7.57 19.91 13.29
C SER A 117 -7.44 20.72 14.56
N GLN A 118 -6.40 20.49 15.39
CA GLN A 118 -6.16 21.18 16.64
C GLN A 118 -4.87 22.01 16.57
N GLY A 119 -4.78 23.04 17.41
CA GLY A 119 -3.59 23.87 17.53
C GLY A 119 -3.80 25.33 17.13
N ARG A 120 -2.77 26.14 17.34
CA ARG A 120 -2.85 27.62 17.16
C ARG A 120 -3.29 28.08 15.77
N PHE A 121 -2.91 27.37 14.74
CA PHE A 121 -3.31 27.73 13.37
C PHE A 121 -4.76 27.31 13.10
N ALA A 122 -5.23 26.21 13.70
CA ALA A 122 -6.61 25.78 13.62
C ALA A 122 -7.52 26.82 14.31
N ASP A 123 -7.10 27.35 15.48
CA ASP A 123 -7.82 28.42 16.21
C ASP A 123 -7.93 29.73 15.38
N MET A 124 -7.01 29.96 14.47
CA MET A 124 -7.04 31.08 13.52
C MET A 124 -7.89 30.80 12.27
N GLY A 125 -8.53 29.64 12.17
CA GLY A 125 -9.30 29.23 11.00
C GLY A 125 -8.47 28.71 9.82
N LEU A 126 -7.16 28.54 9.98
CA LEU A 126 -6.23 28.06 8.95
C LEU A 126 -5.80 26.63 9.23
N ASN A 127 -6.76 25.70 9.17
CA ASN A 127 -6.52 24.28 9.49
C ASN A 127 -5.41 23.65 8.65
N PHE A 128 -5.30 24.02 7.37
CA PHE A 128 -4.29 23.43 6.47
C PHE A 128 -2.84 23.65 6.93
N LEU A 129 -2.56 24.71 7.72
CA LEU A 129 -1.26 24.95 8.33
C LEU A 129 -1.03 24.15 9.62
N SER A 130 -2.11 23.64 10.23
CA SER A 130 -2.06 22.77 11.41
C SER A 130 -1.84 21.31 11.05
N TRP A 131 -2.02 20.92 9.78
CA TRP A 131 -1.85 19.55 9.33
C TRP A 131 -0.40 19.08 9.41
N ASN A 132 -0.20 17.78 9.52
CA ASN A 132 1.12 17.16 9.70
C ASN A 132 2.07 17.39 8.51
N TRP A 133 1.58 17.72 7.32
CA TRP A 133 2.44 17.91 6.15
C TRP A 133 3.45 19.05 6.34
N LEU A 134 3.09 20.11 7.02
CA LEU A 134 3.95 21.28 7.21
C LEU A 134 5.12 20.98 8.18
N PRO A 135 4.89 20.51 9.42
CA PRO A 135 5.96 20.19 10.35
C PRO A 135 6.76 18.94 9.92
N LEU A 136 6.15 18.01 9.20
CA LEU A 136 6.75 16.75 8.75
C LEU A 136 7.02 16.72 7.24
N LEU A 137 7.21 17.87 6.60
CA LEU A 137 7.41 17.96 5.15
C LEU A 137 8.50 17.01 4.61
N PRO A 138 9.69 16.89 5.21
CA PRO A 138 10.69 15.93 4.75
C PRO A 138 10.20 14.47 4.81
N ILE A 139 9.48 14.12 5.88
CA ILE A 139 8.93 12.79 6.07
C ILE A 139 7.80 12.51 5.08
N PHE A 140 6.97 13.51 4.79
CA PHE A 140 5.92 13.41 3.78
C PHE A 140 6.50 13.15 2.38
N VAL A 141 7.61 13.81 2.02
CA VAL A 141 8.31 13.56 0.75
C VAL A 141 8.88 12.14 0.72
N VAL A 142 9.51 11.68 1.80
CA VAL A 142 10.01 10.29 1.91
C VAL A 142 8.87 9.30 1.76
N TYR A 143 7.75 9.51 2.46
CA TYR A 143 6.56 8.69 2.35
C TYR A 143 6.04 8.61 0.91
N PHE A 144 5.91 9.76 0.25
CA PHE A 144 5.39 9.85 -1.11
C PHE A 144 6.27 9.10 -2.13
N ILE A 145 7.60 9.32 -2.07
CA ILE A 145 8.56 8.63 -2.94
C ILE A 145 8.53 7.12 -2.68
N SER A 146 8.52 6.72 -1.41
CA SER A 146 8.49 5.30 -1.03
C SER A 146 7.17 4.63 -1.46
N GLY A 147 6.04 5.33 -1.37
CA GLY A 147 4.76 4.84 -1.84
C GLY A 147 4.70 4.61 -3.35
N LEU A 148 5.31 5.51 -4.14
CA LEU A 148 5.45 5.29 -5.59
C LEU A 148 6.31 4.07 -5.90
N ALA A 149 7.35 3.83 -5.13
CA ALA A 149 8.25 2.70 -5.32
C ALA A 149 7.62 1.37 -4.86
N GLU A 150 6.84 1.38 -3.77
CA GLU A 150 6.12 0.19 -3.30
C GLU A 150 5.05 -0.25 -4.29
N THR A 151 4.39 0.70 -4.94
CA THR A 151 3.35 0.42 -5.96
C THR A 151 3.91 0.24 -7.36
N ASN A 152 5.23 0.04 -7.51
CA ASN A 152 5.92 -0.19 -8.78
C ASN A 152 5.58 0.84 -9.88
N ARG A 153 5.42 2.12 -9.51
CA ARG A 153 5.11 3.18 -10.47
C ARG A 153 6.35 3.94 -10.91
N HIS A 154 6.28 4.52 -12.11
CA HIS A 154 7.36 5.36 -12.63
C HIS A 154 7.80 6.42 -11.61
N PRO A 155 9.09 6.60 -11.36
CA PRO A 155 10.25 6.04 -12.07
C PRO A 155 10.74 4.69 -11.52
N PHE A 156 10.04 4.04 -10.58
CA PHE A 156 10.46 2.82 -9.89
C PHE A 156 9.89 1.53 -10.49
N ASP A 157 9.47 1.57 -11.74
CA ASP A 157 8.88 0.46 -12.48
C ASP A 157 9.96 -0.55 -12.97
N VAL A 158 10.66 -1.14 -12.02
CA VAL A 158 11.74 -2.12 -12.29
C VAL A 158 11.17 -3.51 -12.56
N VAL A 159 9.93 -3.75 -12.16
CA VAL A 159 9.26 -5.05 -12.24
C VAL A 159 8.64 -5.27 -13.60
N GLU A 160 8.03 -4.24 -14.19
CA GLU A 160 7.38 -4.26 -15.51
C GLU A 160 8.32 -3.84 -16.64
N GLY A 161 9.60 -3.63 -16.35
CA GLY A 161 10.60 -3.30 -17.38
C GLY A 161 10.62 -4.36 -18.49
N GLU A 162 9.73 -4.21 -19.49
CA GLU A 162 9.51 -5.14 -20.61
C GLU A 162 10.81 -5.51 -21.34
N SER A 163 11.78 -4.61 -21.32
CA SER A 163 13.07 -4.79 -21.95
C SER A 163 14.02 -5.72 -21.18
N GLU A 164 13.79 -5.98 -19.88
CA GLU A 164 14.71 -6.74 -19.04
C GLU A 164 14.17 -8.11 -18.61
N ILE A 165 12.90 -8.21 -18.19
CA ILE A 165 12.32 -9.41 -17.57
C ILE A 165 10.92 -9.75 -18.11
N VAL A 166 10.53 -9.22 -19.24
CA VAL A 166 9.29 -9.45 -20.00
C VAL A 166 8.02 -8.96 -19.26
N ALA A 167 7.63 -9.53 -18.11
CA ALA A 167 6.50 -9.09 -17.27
C ALA A 167 6.69 -9.55 -15.81
N GLY A 168 7.93 -9.75 -15.39
CA GLY A 168 8.27 -10.10 -14.02
C GLY A 168 7.57 -11.37 -13.50
N HIS A 169 7.04 -11.31 -12.28
CA HIS A 169 6.38 -12.45 -11.61
C HIS A 169 5.03 -12.84 -12.22
N MET A 170 4.42 -11.97 -13.05
CA MET A 170 3.10 -12.21 -13.67
C MET A 170 3.18 -12.88 -15.04
N ILE A 171 4.37 -13.13 -15.58
CA ILE A 171 4.58 -13.58 -16.97
C ILE A 171 3.81 -14.85 -17.32
N GLU A 172 3.70 -15.78 -16.37
CA GLU A 172 3.03 -17.06 -16.55
C GLU A 172 1.52 -17.02 -16.23
N TYR A 173 1.04 -15.91 -15.65
CA TYR A 173 -0.35 -15.78 -15.27
C TYR A 173 -1.20 -15.27 -16.44
N SER A 174 -2.42 -15.83 -16.57
CA SER A 174 -3.37 -15.47 -17.61
C SER A 174 -4.80 -15.37 -17.06
N GLY A 175 -5.67 -14.69 -17.83
CA GLY A 175 -7.09 -14.61 -17.49
C GLY A 175 -7.37 -13.92 -16.16
N MET A 176 -8.23 -14.54 -15.35
CA MET A 176 -8.68 -13.96 -14.07
C MET A 176 -7.55 -13.82 -13.04
N ALA A 177 -6.62 -14.77 -13.00
CA ALA A 177 -5.49 -14.72 -12.06
C ALA A 177 -4.59 -13.49 -12.33
N PHE A 178 -4.28 -13.21 -13.58
CA PHE A 178 -3.57 -11.99 -13.98
C PHE A 178 -4.34 -10.72 -13.58
N ALA A 179 -5.64 -10.69 -13.81
CA ALA A 179 -6.48 -9.54 -13.42
C ALA A 179 -6.48 -9.28 -11.91
N MET A 180 -6.38 -10.33 -11.08
CA MET A 180 -6.31 -10.17 -9.62
C MET A 180 -5.01 -9.49 -9.16
N PHE A 181 -3.88 -9.74 -9.80
CA PHE A 181 -2.64 -9.02 -9.52
C PHE A 181 -2.78 -7.52 -9.79
N PHE A 182 -3.28 -7.16 -10.97
CA PHE A 182 -3.52 -5.76 -11.31
C PHE A 182 -4.52 -5.09 -10.37
N LEU A 183 -5.60 -5.78 -10.03
CA LEU A 183 -6.60 -5.24 -9.10
C LEU A 183 -5.98 -4.97 -7.72
N ALA A 184 -5.15 -5.88 -7.22
CA ALA A 184 -4.44 -5.70 -5.95
C ALA A 184 -3.43 -4.53 -6.01
N GLU A 185 -2.70 -4.39 -7.11
CA GLU A 185 -1.77 -3.27 -7.33
C GLU A 185 -2.50 -1.93 -7.31
N TYR A 186 -3.60 -1.80 -8.06
CA TYR A 186 -4.43 -0.58 -8.02
C TYR A 186 -5.04 -0.33 -6.64
N ALA A 187 -5.49 -1.38 -5.95
CA ALA A 187 -6.00 -1.25 -4.58
C ALA A 187 -4.93 -0.72 -3.62
N ASN A 188 -3.68 -1.18 -3.75
CA ASN A 188 -2.54 -0.67 -2.97
C ASN A 188 -2.20 0.78 -3.32
N MET A 189 -2.28 1.19 -4.59
CA MET A 189 -2.11 2.59 -4.97
C MET A 189 -3.11 3.52 -4.28
N TRP A 190 -4.39 3.12 -4.31
CA TRP A 190 -5.44 3.88 -3.62
C TRP A 190 -5.18 3.89 -2.11
N LEU A 191 -4.79 2.75 -1.52
CA LEU A 191 -4.46 2.63 -0.11
C LEU A 191 -3.37 3.60 0.32
N VAL A 192 -2.23 3.61 -0.38
CA VAL A 192 -1.10 4.51 -0.11
C VAL A 192 -1.52 5.97 -0.23
N SER A 193 -2.34 6.30 -1.24
CA SER A 193 -2.85 7.66 -1.44
C SER A 193 -3.79 8.10 -0.32
N VAL A 194 -4.69 7.24 0.12
CA VAL A 194 -5.61 7.55 1.24
C VAL A 194 -4.84 7.67 2.55
N LEU A 195 -3.83 6.83 2.79
CA LEU A 195 -2.95 6.96 3.94
C LEU A 195 -2.16 8.29 3.93
N ALA A 196 -1.68 8.75 2.76
CA ALA A 196 -1.06 10.07 2.63
C ALA A 196 -2.02 11.19 3.07
N VAL A 197 -3.27 11.12 2.63
CA VAL A 197 -4.29 12.12 2.97
C VAL A 197 -4.64 12.07 4.47
N THR A 198 -4.87 10.90 5.02
CA THR A 198 -5.27 10.74 6.42
C THR A 198 -4.14 11.07 7.40
N MET A 199 -2.90 10.73 7.07
CA MET A 199 -1.75 10.93 7.99
C MET A 199 -1.13 12.31 7.90
N PHE A 200 -1.13 12.95 6.71
CA PHE A 200 -0.41 14.20 6.47
C PHE A 200 -1.30 15.37 6.08
N LEU A 201 -2.40 15.13 5.35
CA LEU A 201 -3.22 16.17 4.74
C LEU A 201 -4.58 16.36 5.42
N GLY A 202 -4.69 16.01 6.69
CA GLY A 202 -5.88 16.28 7.49
C GLY A 202 -7.12 15.43 7.19
N GLY A 203 -7.02 14.44 6.29
CA GLY A 203 -8.13 13.53 5.98
C GLY A 203 -9.40 14.26 5.49
N TRP A 204 -10.49 14.16 6.28
CA TRP A 204 -11.77 14.81 6.00
C TRP A 204 -11.94 16.21 6.62
N THR A 205 -10.92 16.72 7.32
CA THR A 205 -11.00 18.04 7.96
C THR A 205 -10.98 19.14 6.91
N ALA A 206 -11.83 20.16 7.09
CA ALA A 206 -11.87 21.29 6.16
C ALA A 206 -10.56 22.09 6.23
N PRO A 207 -9.99 22.53 5.11
CA PRO A 207 -8.74 23.29 5.10
C PRO A 207 -8.87 24.67 5.74
N VAL A 208 -10.06 25.24 5.73
CA VAL A 208 -10.42 26.53 6.36
C VAL A 208 -11.74 26.34 7.10
N SER A 209 -11.76 26.74 8.36
CA SER A 209 -12.99 26.80 9.16
C SER A 209 -13.63 28.17 8.99
N PHE A 210 -14.86 28.21 8.49
CA PHE A 210 -15.67 29.43 8.43
C PHE A 210 -16.51 29.60 9.68
#